data_7920448a607b4f2bd3371560a704c74e
#
_entry.id   7920448a607b4f2bd3371560a704c74e
#
_cell.length_a   1.000
_cell.length_b   1.000
_cell.length_c   1.000
_cell.angle_alpha   90.00
_cell.angle_beta   90.00
_cell.angle_gamma   90.00
#
_symmetry.space_group_name_H-M   'P 1'
#
loop_
_entity.id
_entity.type
_entity.pdbx_description
1 polymer ?
#
loop_
_entity_poly.entity_id
_entity_poly.type
_entity_poly.pdbx_seq_one_letter_code
_entity_poly.pdbx_strand_id
1 'polypeptide(L)'
;GRLRAEHFIHLRCEVSLPNVIEEFEALRGNPRVRLASLMDHAPGQRQFVDPEAYRIYYQGKKKLSDAEFAAYSARRVAESAAHADGNRQAIAARCRDLGIAMASHDDATADHVAESVALGIALAEFPTTVEAAVLSRRAGLHVLMGAPNIVRGGSHSGNVSAAALIEHDALDILSSDYVPASLLLAAAMLAERGVMDLPAAMRLVSTHPAAAAGLTDRGRIAPGLRADL
;
A
#
# COMPACT_ATOMS: atom_id res chain seq x y z
N GLY A 1 16.15 -10.38 -22.37
CA GLY A 1 15.31 -9.64 -23.33
C GLY A 1 15.12 -8.21 -22.87
N ARG A 2 14.91 -7.26 -23.79
CA ARG A 2 14.58 -5.89 -23.40
C ARG A 2 13.10 -5.84 -23.02
N LEU A 3 12.80 -5.32 -21.84
CA LEU A 3 11.43 -4.99 -21.43
C LEU A 3 10.89 -3.85 -22.30
N ARG A 4 9.59 -3.87 -22.61
CA ARG A 4 8.92 -2.83 -23.41
C ARG A 4 8.71 -1.53 -22.63
N ALA A 5 8.56 -1.65 -21.31
CA ALA A 5 8.37 -0.53 -20.41
C ALA A 5 9.50 -0.41 -19.40
N GLU A 6 9.69 0.77 -18.85
CA GLU A 6 10.56 0.98 -17.71
C GLU A 6 9.93 0.42 -16.43
N HIS A 7 10.75 -0.23 -15.60
CA HIS A 7 10.31 -0.83 -14.35
C HIS A 7 11.01 -0.18 -13.19
N PHE A 8 10.24 0.16 -12.16
CA PHE A 8 10.71 0.68 -10.90
C PHE A 8 10.54 -0.35 -9.78
N ILE A 9 11.22 -0.12 -8.69
CA ILE A 9 11.21 -1.00 -7.52
C ILE A 9 10.42 -0.30 -6.41
N HIS A 10 9.50 -1.03 -5.81
CA HIS A 10 8.80 -0.70 -4.60
C HIS A 10 9.34 -1.58 -3.46
N LEU A 11 9.99 -0.98 -2.47
CA LEU A 11 10.47 -1.68 -1.30
C LEU A 11 9.33 -1.83 -0.29
N ARG A 12 9.03 -3.06 0.09
CA ARG A 12 8.03 -3.38 1.11
C ARG A 12 8.76 -3.68 2.42
N CYS A 13 8.83 -2.66 3.29
CA CYS A 13 9.64 -2.72 4.50
C CYS A 13 8.78 -3.18 5.68
N GLU A 14 8.98 -4.42 6.12
CA GLU A 14 8.35 -4.98 7.33
C GLU A 14 9.07 -4.44 8.56
N VAL A 15 8.60 -3.31 9.11
CA VAL A 15 9.32 -2.55 10.15
C VAL A 15 9.47 -3.29 11.48
N SER A 16 8.66 -4.31 11.72
CA SER A 16 8.76 -5.18 12.90
C SER A 16 9.96 -6.14 12.87
N LEU A 17 10.63 -6.31 11.72
CA LEU A 17 11.78 -7.22 11.61
C LEU A 17 13.08 -6.55 12.06
N PRO A 18 13.94 -7.26 12.81
CA PRO A 18 15.19 -6.69 13.32
C PRO A 18 16.22 -6.34 12.22
N ASN A 19 16.16 -7.00 11.07
CA ASN A 19 17.11 -6.83 9.96
C ASN A 19 16.61 -5.91 8.84
N VAL A 20 15.42 -5.30 8.95
CA VAL A 20 14.82 -4.51 7.87
C VAL A 20 15.67 -3.31 7.45
N ILE A 21 16.40 -2.70 8.39
CA ILE A 21 17.31 -1.59 8.08
C ILE A 21 18.47 -2.06 7.20
N GLU A 22 19.10 -3.19 7.53
CA GLU A 22 20.18 -3.77 6.74
C GLU A 22 19.72 -4.11 5.32
N GLU A 23 18.55 -4.74 5.20
CA GLU A 23 17.95 -5.08 3.91
C GLU A 23 17.61 -3.83 3.09
N PHE A 24 17.08 -2.78 3.73
CA PHE A 24 16.80 -1.50 3.07
C PHE A 24 18.11 -0.84 2.58
N GLU A 25 19.15 -0.80 3.42
CA GLU A 25 20.46 -0.23 3.05
C GLU A 25 21.08 -0.93 1.83
N ALA A 26 20.92 -2.24 1.71
CA ALA A 26 21.44 -3.01 0.57
C ALA A 26 20.77 -2.62 -0.77
N LEU A 27 19.54 -2.11 -0.73
CA LEU A 27 18.74 -1.84 -1.92
C LEU A 27 18.53 -0.35 -2.22
N ARG A 28 18.57 0.52 -1.21
CA ARG A 28 18.19 1.94 -1.33
C ARG A 28 18.99 2.75 -2.36
N GLY A 29 20.23 2.33 -2.64
CA GLY A 29 21.09 2.97 -3.62
C GLY A 29 20.78 2.63 -5.08
N ASN A 30 19.83 1.72 -5.33
CA ASN A 30 19.42 1.39 -6.68
C ASN A 30 18.55 2.53 -7.25
N PRO A 31 18.93 3.16 -8.40
CA PRO A 31 18.22 4.31 -8.96
C PRO A 31 16.79 3.99 -9.43
N ARG A 32 16.42 2.72 -9.46
CA ARG A 32 15.05 2.29 -9.79
C ARG A 32 14.13 2.24 -8.57
N VAL A 33 14.63 2.36 -7.36
CA VAL A 33 13.78 2.46 -6.15
C VAL A 33 13.07 3.79 -6.16
N ARG A 34 11.73 3.76 -6.17
CA ARG A 34 10.87 4.96 -6.23
C ARG A 34 9.86 5.04 -5.10
N LEU A 35 9.56 3.91 -4.47
CA LEU A 35 8.56 3.82 -3.41
C LEU A 35 9.06 2.88 -2.30
N ALA A 36 8.75 3.20 -1.06
CA ALA A 36 8.94 2.34 0.10
C ALA A 36 7.67 2.35 0.95
N SER A 37 7.10 1.17 1.24
CA SER A 37 5.99 1.01 2.18
C SER A 37 6.49 0.60 3.55
N LEU A 38 5.98 1.24 4.59
CA LEU A 38 6.26 0.93 5.99
C LEU A 38 5.13 0.05 6.53
N MET A 39 5.40 -1.26 6.68
CA MET A 39 4.40 -2.27 7.03
C MET A 39 4.69 -2.87 8.39
N ASP A 40 3.65 -3.13 9.17
CA ASP A 40 3.70 -3.94 10.38
C ASP A 40 2.54 -4.94 10.40
N HIS A 41 2.86 -6.19 10.08
CA HIS A 41 1.90 -7.29 10.06
C HIS A 41 1.97 -8.15 11.34
N ALA A 42 2.46 -7.60 12.45
CA ALA A 42 2.41 -8.30 13.74
C ALA A 42 0.96 -8.41 14.24
N PRO A 43 0.64 -9.45 15.05
CA PRO A 43 -0.68 -9.57 15.66
C PRO A 43 -1.05 -8.34 16.48
N GLY A 44 -2.29 -7.87 16.32
CA GLY A 44 -2.78 -6.66 17.00
C GLY A 44 -2.36 -5.35 16.35
N GLN A 45 -1.60 -5.40 15.24
CA GLN A 45 -1.23 -4.22 14.46
C GLN A 45 -2.14 -4.06 13.24
N ARG A 46 -2.40 -2.83 12.86
CA ARG A 46 -3.00 -2.34 11.58
C ARG A 46 -3.98 -3.32 10.91
N GLN A 47 -3.52 -4.19 10.03
CA GLN A 47 -4.34 -5.14 9.28
C GLN A 47 -5.04 -6.17 10.17
N PHE A 48 -4.39 -6.58 11.24
CA PHE A 48 -4.81 -7.68 12.10
C PHE A 48 -5.13 -7.23 13.52
N VAL A 49 -6.02 -6.24 13.65
CA VAL A 49 -6.56 -5.82 14.96
C VAL A 49 -7.31 -6.97 15.63
N ASP A 50 -7.98 -7.82 14.82
CA ASP A 50 -8.62 -9.06 15.30
C ASP A 50 -7.62 -10.22 15.34
N PRO A 51 -7.30 -10.76 16.55
CA PRO A 51 -6.39 -11.90 16.69
C PRO A 51 -6.87 -13.18 16.00
N GLU A 52 -8.19 -13.38 15.89
CA GLU A 52 -8.75 -14.56 15.25
C GLU A 52 -8.58 -14.49 13.72
N ALA A 53 -8.78 -13.32 13.10
CA ALA A 53 -8.49 -13.11 11.69
C ALA A 53 -7.00 -13.37 11.38
N TYR A 54 -6.10 -12.94 12.26
CA TYR A 54 -4.67 -13.24 12.16
C TYR A 54 -4.40 -14.75 12.24
N ARG A 55 -5.05 -15.45 13.19
CA ARG A 55 -4.90 -16.89 13.39
C ARG A 55 -5.33 -17.66 12.13
N ILE A 56 -6.53 -17.38 11.61
CA ILE A 56 -7.06 -18.04 10.42
C ILE A 56 -6.10 -17.86 9.23
N TYR A 57 -5.61 -16.64 9.03
CA TYR A 57 -4.73 -16.33 7.91
C TYR A 57 -3.36 -17.02 8.02
N TYR A 58 -2.66 -16.86 9.14
CA TYR A 58 -1.27 -17.31 9.25
C TYR A 58 -1.14 -18.77 9.65
N GLN A 59 -1.99 -19.28 10.53
CA GLN A 59 -1.97 -20.69 10.91
C GLN A 59 -2.28 -21.60 9.73
N GLY A 60 -3.29 -21.25 8.92
CA GLY A 60 -3.63 -21.97 7.70
C GLY A 60 -2.53 -21.89 6.65
N LYS A 61 -2.01 -20.69 6.38
CA LYS A 61 -0.95 -20.45 5.38
C LYS A 61 0.37 -21.16 5.73
N LYS A 62 0.75 -21.18 7.00
CA LYS A 62 2.02 -21.77 7.48
C LYS A 62 1.87 -23.21 7.97
N LYS A 63 0.65 -23.75 8.03
CA LYS A 63 0.33 -25.11 8.52
C LYS A 63 0.89 -25.37 9.93
N LEU A 64 0.74 -24.40 10.84
CA LEU A 64 1.24 -24.49 12.22
C LEU A 64 0.23 -25.19 13.12
N SER A 65 0.72 -25.96 14.08
CA SER A 65 -0.08 -26.40 15.25
C SER A 65 -0.42 -25.19 16.13
N ASP A 66 -1.36 -25.35 17.05
CA ASP A 66 -1.77 -24.27 17.98
C ASP A 66 -0.60 -23.78 18.84
N ALA A 67 0.25 -24.69 19.33
CA ALA A 67 1.42 -24.35 20.12
C ALA A 67 2.48 -23.58 19.31
N GLU A 68 2.76 -24.04 18.10
CA GLU A 68 3.69 -23.34 17.17
C GLU A 68 3.15 -21.98 16.76
N PHE A 69 1.84 -21.86 16.51
CA PHE A 69 1.21 -20.59 16.18
C PHE A 69 1.27 -19.63 17.39
N ALA A 70 1.01 -20.09 18.61
CA ALA A 70 1.13 -19.25 19.81
C ALA A 70 2.55 -18.72 19.98
N ALA A 71 3.56 -19.58 19.85
CA ALA A 71 4.97 -19.19 19.92
C ALA A 71 5.36 -18.22 18.79
N TYR A 72 4.91 -18.47 17.57
CA TYR A 72 5.12 -17.59 16.43
C TYR A 72 4.52 -16.20 16.68
N SER A 73 3.26 -16.14 17.12
CA SER A 73 2.55 -14.88 17.38
C SER A 73 3.22 -14.08 18.51
N ALA A 74 3.57 -14.73 19.62
CA ALA A 74 4.25 -14.07 20.73
C ALA A 74 5.60 -13.47 20.31
N ARG A 75 6.36 -14.19 19.48
CA ARG A 75 7.61 -13.68 18.92
C ARG A 75 7.36 -12.46 18.04
N ARG A 76 6.37 -12.49 17.12
CA ARG A 76 6.05 -11.37 16.23
C ARG A 76 5.64 -10.11 16.99
N VAL A 77 4.85 -10.27 18.07
CA VAL A 77 4.48 -9.15 18.95
C VAL A 77 5.71 -8.56 19.64
N ALA A 78 6.59 -9.40 20.18
CA ALA A 78 7.82 -8.94 20.83
C ALA A 78 8.78 -8.24 19.86
N GLU A 79 8.94 -8.75 18.64
CA GLU A 79 9.74 -8.12 17.57
C GLU A 79 9.18 -6.76 17.18
N SER A 80 7.86 -6.64 16.98
CA SER A 80 7.20 -5.37 16.67
C SER A 80 7.41 -4.35 17.78
N ALA A 81 7.15 -4.73 19.03
CA ALA A 81 7.36 -3.85 20.19
C ALA A 81 8.81 -3.37 20.34
N ALA A 82 9.79 -4.22 19.97
CA ALA A 82 11.20 -3.87 20.10
C ALA A 82 11.73 -3.01 18.94
N HIS A 83 11.20 -3.17 17.73
CA HIS A 83 11.86 -2.67 16.52
C HIS A 83 10.99 -1.72 15.68
N ALA A 84 9.66 -1.85 15.67
CA ALA A 84 8.82 -1.22 14.66
C ALA A 84 8.97 0.31 14.62
N ASP A 85 8.90 0.99 15.76
CA ASP A 85 8.97 2.45 15.81
C ASP A 85 10.34 2.98 15.39
N GLY A 86 11.42 2.37 15.91
CA GLY A 86 12.78 2.76 15.54
C GLY A 86 13.07 2.56 14.06
N ASN A 87 12.67 1.40 13.52
CA ASN A 87 12.85 1.08 12.11
C ASN A 87 12.02 1.99 11.20
N ARG A 88 10.78 2.28 11.58
CA ARG A 88 9.87 3.19 10.85
C ARG A 88 10.48 4.58 10.72
N GLN A 89 10.94 5.16 11.83
CA GLN A 89 11.61 6.46 11.86
C GLN A 89 12.89 6.46 11.02
N ALA A 90 13.71 5.43 11.17
CA ALA A 90 14.98 5.32 10.48
C ALA A 90 14.82 5.18 8.95
N ILE A 91 13.86 4.36 8.47
CA ILE A 91 13.58 4.22 7.04
C ILE A 91 12.97 5.51 6.48
N ALA A 92 12.04 6.14 7.22
CA ALA A 92 11.44 7.40 6.79
C ALA A 92 12.47 8.52 6.63
N ALA A 93 13.43 8.64 7.55
CA ALA A 93 14.53 9.60 7.41
C ALA A 93 15.35 9.35 6.14
N ARG A 94 15.74 8.09 5.89
CA ARG A 94 16.50 7.71 4.70
C ARG A 94 15.75 7.94 3.40
N CYS A 95 14.46 7.66 3.38
CA CYS A 95 13.63 7.91 2.20
C CYS A 95 13.56 9.41 1.88
N ARG A 96 13.40 10.27 2.89
CA ARG A 96 13.42 11.73 2.71
C ARG A 96 14.75 12.20 2.13
N ASP A 97 15.88 11.73 2.67
CA ASP A 97 17.23 12.11 2.21
C ASP A 97 17.47 11.71 0.75
N LEU A 98 16.85 10.62 0.30
CA LEU A 98 17.02 10.07 -1.05
C LEU A 98 15.91 10.49 -2.03
N GLY A 99 14.88 11.20 -1.58
CA GLY A 99 13.72 11.55 -2.40
C GLY A 99 12.90 10.32 -2.83
N ILE A 100 12.88 9.25 -2.02
CA ILE A 100 12.06 8.06 -2.24
C ILE A 100 10.67 8.34 -1.65
N ALA A 101 9.62 8.21 -2.47
CA ALA A 101 8.24 8.33 -1.99
C ALA A 101 7.92 7.25 -0.95
N MET A 102 7.10 7.59 0.05
CA MET A 102 6.74 6.67 1.11
C MET A 102 5.25 6.37 1.13
N ALA A 103 4.91 5.13 1.47
CA ALA A 103 3.55 4.71 1.75
C ALA A 103 3.43 4.15 3.18
N SER A 104 2.31 4.45 3.84
CA SER A 104 1.83 3.65 4.96
C SER A 104 1.16 2.39 4.46
N HIS A 105 0.86 1.44 5.35
CA HIS A 105 0.21 0.19 4.97
C HIS A 105 -0.80 -0.21 6.02
N ASP A 106 -2.03 -0.53 5.58
CA ASP A 106 -3.12 -1.00 6.41
C ASP A 106 -3.53 -0.05 7.56
N ASP A 107 -3.45 1.26 7.37
CA ASP A 107 -3.90 2.23 8.36
C ASP A 107 -5.38 1.99 8.70
N ALA A 108 -5.69 1.90 10.02
CA ALA A 108 -7.01 1.54 10.51
C ALA A 108 -7.67 2.66 11.35
N THR A 109 -6.87 3.54 11.95
CA THR A 109 -7.32 4.54 12.93
C THR A 109 -6.80 5.94 12.61
N ALA A 110 -7.38 6.94 13.24
CA ALA A 110 -6.92 8.33 13.17
C ALA A 110 -5.46 8.48 13.64
N ASP A 111 -5.04 7.73 14.66
CA ASP A 111 -3.67 7.77 15.17
C ASP A 111 -2.67 7.22 14.15
N HIS A 112 -3.01 6.16 13.41
CA HIS A 112 -2.17 5.65 12.33
C HIS A 112 -2.01 6.68 11.22
N VAL A 113 -3.08 7.39 10.86
CA VAL A 113 -3.02 8.46 9.86
C VAL A 113 -2.16 9.63 10.36
N ALA A 114 -2.32 10.03 11.63
CA ALA A 114 -1.51 11.10 12.22
C ALA A 114 -0.01 10.75 12.24
N GLU A 115 0.33 9.50 12.57
CA GLU A 115 1.70 9.00 12.49
C GLU A 115 2.23 9.06 11.05
N SER A 116 1.44 8.63 10.08
CA SER A 116 1.80 8.64 8.66
C SER A 116 2.08 10.06 8.15
N VAL A 117 1.24 11.03 8.55
CA VAL A 117 1.44 12.45 8.24
C VAL A 117 2.73 12.98 8.87
N ALA A 118 2.98 12.69 10.15
CA ALA A 118 4.18 13.12 10.86
C ALA A 118 5.49 12.57 10.24
N LEU A 119 5.43 11.38 9.64
CA LEU A 119 6.54 10.76 8.91
C LEU A 119 6.75 11.33 7.50
N GLY A 120 5.83 12.14 6.99
CA GLY A 120 5.89 12.68 5.63
C GLY A 120 5.51 11.63 4.57
N ILE A 121 4.64 10.70 4.91
CA ILE A 121 4.11 9.70 3.99
C ILE A 121 3.20 10.38 2.96
N ALA A 122 3.30 9.96 1.70
CA ALA A 122 2.51 10.51 0.59
C ALA A 122 1.34 9.61 0.17
N LEU A 123 1.41 8.31 0.46
CA LEU A 123 0.39 7.32 0.09
C LEU A 123 -0.11 6.56 1.32
N ALA A 124 -1.42 6.42 1.45
CA ALA A 124 -2.07 5.46 2.34
C ALA A 124 -2.41 4.21 1.52
N GLU A 125 -1.60 3.15 1.66
CA GLU A 125 -1.75 1.89 0.93
C GLU A 125 -2.65 0.95 1.74
N PHE A 126 -3.77 0.57 1.15
CA PHE A 126 -4.77 -0.35 1.71
C PHE A 126 -5.33 0.03 3.09
N PRO A 127 -5.81 1.27 3.30
CA PRO A 127 -6.47 1.58 4.56
C PRO A 127 -7.59 0.56 4.83
N THR A 128 -7.72 0.12 6.08
CA THR A 128 -8.63 -0.97 6.44
C THR A 128 -10.03 -0.51 6.82
N THR A 129 -10.22 0.81 7.03
CA THR A 129 -11.48 1.45 7.39
C THR A 129 -11.78 2.65 6.51
N VAL A 130 -13.07 3.00 6.37
CA VAL A 130 -13.50 4.24 5.70
C VAL A 130 -12.93 5.47 6.42
N GLU A 131 -12.92 5.46 7.74
CA GLU A 131 -12.42 6.56 8.55
C GLU A 131 -10.95 6.86 8.23
N ALA A 132 -10.08 5.84 8.26
CA ALA A 132 -8.67 6.02 7.95
C ALA A 132 -8.45 6.54 6.53
N ALA A 133 -9.19 6.02 5.53
CA ALA A 133 -9.09 6.47 4.14
C ALA A 133 -9.50 7.95 3.98
N VAL A 134 -10.64 8.34 4.57
CA VAL A 134 -11.14 9.73 4.52
C VAL A 134 -10.18 10.69 5.22
N LEU A 135 -9.66 10.31 6.39
CA LEU A 135 -8.68 11.13 7.12
C LEU A 135 -7.35 11.25 6.36
N SER A 136 -6.87 10.17 5.76
CA SER A 136 -5.66 10.18 4.90
C SER A 136 -5.83 11.17 3.76
N ARG A 137 -6.95 11.10 3.05
CA ARG A 137 -7.22 12.02 1.94
C ARG A 137 -7.35 13.48 2.40
N ARG A 138 -8.03 13.74 3.51
CA ARG A 138 -8.13 15.09 4.11
C ARG A 138 -6.77 15.65 4.52
N ALA A 139 -5.87 14.78 4.92
CA ALA A 139 -4.49 15.14 5.25
C ALA A 139 -3.57 15.30 4.02
N GLY A 140 -4.09 15.08 2.80
CA GLY A 140 -3.35 15.22 1.55
C GLY A 140 -2.57 13.98 1.09
N LEU A 141 -2.79 12.83 1.73
CA LEU A 141 -2.25 11.56 1.26
C LEU A 141 -3.09 11.02 0.11
N HIS A 142 -2.46 10.38 -0.86
CA HIS A 142 -3.17 9.59 -1.86
C HIS A 142 -3.60 8.25 -1.28
N VAL A 143 -4.85 7.86 -1.51
CA VAL A 143 -5.39 6.57 -1.04
C VAL A 143 -5.32 5.55 -2.15
N LEU A 144 -4.68 4.40 -1.88
CA LEU A 144 -4.45 3.33 -2.82
C LEU A 144 -5.15 2.04 -2.36
N MET A 145 -5.88 1.40 -3.28
CA MET A 145 -6.51 0.09 -3.09
C MET A 145 -6.12 -0.90 -4.19
N GLY A 146 -6.29 -2.19 -3.92
CA GLY A 146 -6.10 -3.23 -4.92
C GLY A 146 -7.23 -3.28 -5.95
N ALA A 147 -6.92 -3.26 -7.24
CA ALA A 147 -7.87 -3.46 -8.32
C ALA A 147 -8.66 -4.79 -8.22
N PRO A 148 -8.09 -5.89 -7.70
CA PRO A 148 -8.86 -7.11 -7.43
C PRO A 148 -10.06 -6.90 -6.52
N ASN A 149 -10.04 -5.90 -5.63
CA ASN A 149 -11.17 -5.55 -4.77
C ASN A 149 -12.38 -5.07 -5.59
N ILE A 150 -12.16 -4.29 -6.65
CA ILE A 150 -13.21 -3.87 -7.59
C ILE A 150 -13.72 -5.08 -8.42
N VAL A 151 -12.79 -5.89 -8.95
CA VAL A 151 -13.13 -7.03 -9.82
C VAL A 151 -13.94 -8.09 -9.07
N ARG A 152 -13.58 -8.39 -7.82
CA ARG A 152 -14.28 -9.35 -6.97
C ARG A 152 -15.57 -8.80 -6.33
N GLY A 153 -15.68 -7.48 -6.22
CA GLY A 153 -16.79 -6.81 -5.53
C GLY A 153 -16.62 -6.72 -4.01
N GLY A 154 -15.38 -6.79 -3.50
CA GLY A 154 -15.10 -6.64 -2.07
C GLY A 154 -13.70 -7.07 -1.65
N SER A 155 -13.36 -6.80 -0.38
CA SER A 155 -12.09 -7.20 0.24
C SER A 155 -12.01 -8.72 0.43
N HIS A 156 -10.84 -9.31 0.23
CA HIS A 156 -10.58 -10.73 0.53
C HIS A 156 -10.32 -10.98 2.03
N SER A 157 -9.95 -9.93 2.78
CA SER A 157 -9.62 -9.97 4.21
C SER A 157 -10.74 -9.47 5.12
N GLY A 158 -11.90 -9.09 4.56
CA GLY A 158 -13.00 -8.52 5.34
C GLY A 158 -12.84 -7.03 5.68
N ASN A 159 -11.77 -6.38 5.25
CA ASN A 159 -11.55 -4.94 5.41
C ASN A 159 -12.46 -4.12 4.48
N VAL A 160 -12.38 -2.78 4.54
CA VAL A 160 -13.16 -1.88 3.71
C VAL A 160 -13.03 -2.21 2.22
N SER A 161 -14.13 -2.09 1.47
CA SER A 161 -14.12 -2.29 0.03
C SER A 161 -13.69 -1.01 -0.71
N ALA A 162 -13.04 -1.17 -1.87
CA ALA A 162 -12.73 -0.04 -2.74
C ALA A 162 -14.00 0.69 -3.22
N ALA A 163 -15.12 -0.03 -3.37
CA ALA A 163 -16.41 0.57 -3.70
C ALA A 163 -16.88 1.54 -2.60
N ALA A 164 -16.82 1.12 -1.33
CA ALA A 164 -17.16 2.00 -0.22
C ALA A 164 -16.25 3.25 -0.16
N LEU A 165 -14.95 3.12 -0.48
CA LEU A 165 -14.07 4.29 -0.55
C LEU A 165 -14.41 5.24 -1.68
N ILE A 166 -14.88 4.74 -2.83
CA ILE A 166 -15.37 5.58 -3.94
C ILE A 166 -16.62 6.35 -3.52
N GLU A 167 -17.56 5.72 -2.83
CA GLU A 167 -18.78 6.39 -2.31
C GLU A 167 -18.46 7.55 -1.35
N HIS A 168 -17.32 7.47 -0.66
CA HIS A 168 -16.83 8.51 0.25
C HIS A 168 -15.82 9.47 -0.40
N ASP A 169 -15.64 9.42 -1.73
CA ASP A 169 -14.61 10.17 -2.46
C ASP A 169 -13.21 10.01 -1.84
N ALA A 170 -12.87 8.80 -1.41
CA ALA A 170 -11.65 8.47 -0.67
C ALA A 170 -10.78 7.41 -1.37
N LEU A 171 -10.81 7.37 -2.72
CA LEU A 171 -9.95 6.49 -3.53
C LEU A 171 -9.26 7.29 -4.63
N ASP A 172 -7.93 7.26 -4.67
CA ASP A 172 -7.13 7.94 -5.68
C ASP A 172 -6.43 6.99 -6.66
N ILE A 173 -6.01 5.81 -6.20
CA ILE A 173 -5.11 4.92 -6.94
C ILE A 173 -5.60 3.48 -6.85
N LEU A 174 -5.50 2.76 -7.96
CA LEU A 174 -5.61 1.30 -8.00
C LEU A 174 -4.25 0.68 -8.32
N SER A 175 -3.87 -0.35 -7.56
CA SER A 175 -2.72 -1.22 -7.83
C SER A 175 -3.19 -2.59 -8.32
N SER A 176 -2.34 -3.29 -9.08
CA SER A 176 -2.67 -4.66 -9.52
C SER A 176 -2.67 -5.68 -8.38
N ASP A 177 -1.99 -5.33 -7.28
CA ASP A 177 -1.79 -6.24 -6.15
C ASP A 177 -1.30 -7.62 -6.64
N TYR A 178 -2.00 -8.71 -6.33
CA TYR A 178 -1.65 -10.08 -6.74
C TYR A 178 -2.25 -10.53 -8.09
N VAL A 179 -3.01 -9.65 -8.79
CA VAL A 179 -3.62 -9.96 -10.09
C VAL A 179 -3.21 -8.92 -11.15
N PRO A 180 -2.10 -9.11 -11.89
CA PRO A 180 -1.58 -8.11 -12.83
C PRO A 180 -2.61 -7.61 -13.86
N ALA A 181 -3.50 -8.48 -14.33
CA ALA A 181 -4.52 -8.15 -15.34
C ALA A 181 -5.70 -7.31 -14.77
N SER A 182 -5.79 -7.13 -13.45
CA SER A 182 -6.95 -6.47 -12.83
C SER A 182 -7.04 -4.96 -13.04
N LEU A 183 -5.92 -4.28 -13.31
CA LEU A 183 -5.88 -2.80 -13.39
C LEU A 183 -6.84 -2.24 -14.43
N LEU A 184 -6.64 -2.58 -15.71
CA LEU A 184 -7.49 -2.08 -16.80
C LEU A 184 -8.90 -2.64 -16.69
N LEU A 185 -9.05 -3.88 -16.25
CA LEU A 185 -10.37 -4.49 -16.03
C LEU A 185 -11.16 -3.73 -14.97
N ALA A 186 -10.55 -3.37 -13.84
CA ALA A 186 -11.21 -2.59 -12.79
C ALA A 186 -11.63 -1.20 -13.28
N ALA A 187 -10.77 -0.49 -14.03
CA ALA A 187 -11.11 0.80 -14.61
C ALA A 187 -12.27 0.71 -15.60
N ALA A 188 -12.28 -0.30 -16.49
CA ALA A 188 -13.37 -0.55 -17.41
C ALA A 188 -14.69 -0.87 -16.67
N MET A 189 -14.63 -1.75 -15.66
CA MET A 189 -15.81 -2.11 -14.86
C MET A 189 -16.42 -0.92 -14.11
N LEU A 190 -15.59 -0.01 -13.57
CA LEU A 190 -16.09 1.21 -12.92
C LEU A 190 -16.83 2.11 -13.91
N ALA A 191 -16.33 2.24 -15.13
CA ALA A 191 -16.97 3.02 -16.18
C ALA A 191 -18.26 2.34 -16.69
N GLU A 192 -18.23 1.05 -16.98
CA GLU A 192 -19.40 0.28 -17.45
C GLU A 192 -20.55 0.25 -16.44
N ARG A 193 -20.23 0.22 -15.14
CA ARG A 193 -21.21 0.27 -14.05
C ARG A 193 -21.72 1.69 -13.76
N GLY A 194 -21.22 2.70 -14.46
CA GLY A 194 -21.63 4.09 -14.25
C GLY A 194 -21.18 4.69 -12.90
N VAL A 195 -20.18 4.06 -12.25
CA VAL A 195 -19.63 4.56 -10.97
C VAL A 195 -18.84 5.86 -11.19
N MET A 196 -18.12 5.95 -12.31
CA MET A 196 -17.43 7.14 -12.76
C MET A 196 -17.25 7.09 -14.28
N ASP A 197 -16.91 8.21 -14.92
CA ASP A 197 -16.60 8.19 -16.34
C ASP A 197 -15.28 7.48 -16.65
N LEU A 198 -15.10 7.01 -17.88
CA LEU A 198 -13.89 6.28 -18.28
C LEU A 198 -12.61 7.11 -18.07
N PRO A 199 -12.54 8.41 -18.41
CA PRO A 199 -11.38 9.23 -18.09
C PRO A 199 -11.05 9.29 -16.61
N ALA A 200 -12.03 9.37 -15.71
CA ALA A 200 -11.81 9.33 -14.26
C ALA A 200 -11.27 7.96 -13.82
N ALA A 201 -11.88 6.87 -14.27
CA ALA A 201 -11.43 5.52 -13.96
C ALA A 201 -9.99 5.28 -14.45
N MET A 202 -9.63 5.75 -15.63
CA MET A 202 -8.28 5.63 -16.16
C MET A 202 -7.25 6.43 -15.36
N ARG A 203 -7.62 7.57 -14.77
CA ARG A 203 -6.69 8.31 -13.88
C ARG A 203 -6.25 7.51 -12.66
N LEU A 204 -7.10 6.63 -12.13
CA LEU A 204 -6.78 5.77 -10.98
C LEU A 204 -5.63 4.79 -11.27
N VAL A 205 -5.40 4.46 -12.54
CA VAL A 205 -4.37 3.48 -12.96
C VAL A 205 -3.25 4.10 -13.80
N SER A 206 -3.27 5.41 -14.03
CA SER A 206 -2.28 6.10 -14.87
C SER A 206 -1.77 7.41 -14.26
N THR A 207 -2.55 8.46 -14.29
CA THR A 207 -2.11 9.82 -13.88
C THR A 207 -1.80 9.89 -12.39
N HIS A 208 -2.70 9.37 -11.53
CA HIS A 208 -2.54 9.47 -10.09
C HIS A 208 -1.38 8.61 -9.57
N PRO A 209 -1.22 7.32 -9.96
CA PRO A 209 -0.05 6.55 -9.53
C PRO A 209 1.27 7.12 -10.07
N ALA A 210 1.31 7.69 -11.28
CA ALA A 210 2.50 8.35 -11.78
C ALA A 210 2.88 9.56 -10.91
N ALA A 211 1.92 10.41 -10.58
CA ALA A 211 2.13 11.58 -9.71
C ALA A 211 2.61 11.17 -8.31
N ALA A 212 1.95 10.19 -7.71
CA ALA A 212 2.28 9.69 -6.37
C ALA A 212 3.69 9.06 -6.30
N ALA A 213 4.16 8.45 -7.40
CA ALA A 213 5.52 7.91 -7.52
C ALA A 213 6.56 8.96 -7.97
N GLY A 214 6.19 10.24 -8.09
CA GLY A 214 7.07 11.33 -8.54
C GLY A 214 7.48 11.23 -10.02
N LEU A 215 6.68 10.55 -10.87
CA LEU A 215 6.94 10.41 -12.30
C LEU A 215 6.20 11.53 -13.05
N THR A 216 6.93 12.56 -13.45
CA THR A 216 6.35 13.76 -14.07
C THR A 216 6.27 13.71 -15.59
N ASP A 217 6.91 12.72 -16.22
CA ASP A 217 7.06 12.58 -17.67
C ASP A 217 6.04 11.63 -18.31
N ARG A 218 5.09 11.10 -17.52
CA ARG A 218 4.13 10.07 -17.97
C ARG A 218 2.78 10.15 -17.21
N GLY A 219 1.88 9.19 -17.42
CA GLY A 219 0.59 9.07 -16.74
C GLY A 219 -0.58 9.75 -17.45
N ARG A 220 -0.32 10.50 -18.53
CA ARG A 220 -1.34 11.11 -19.40
C ARG A 220 -0.80 11.33 -20.80
N ILE A 221 -1.69 11.48 -21.76
CA ILE A 221 -1.33 11.84 -23.13
C ILE A 221 -1.25 13.37 -23.21
N ALA A 222 -0.04 13.92 -23.40
CA ALA A 222 0.18 15.34 -23.59
C ALA A 222 1.50 15.58 -24.35
N PRO A 223 1.62 16.69 -25.09
CA PRO A 223 2.88 17.05 -25.76
C PRO A 223 4.06 17.10 -24.77
N GLY A 224 5.20 16.55 -25.17
CA GLY A 224 6.42 16.53 -24.35
C GLY A 224 6.50 15.41 -23.31
N LEU A 225 5.46 14.62 -23.12
CA LEU A 225 5.49 13.44 -22.26
C LEU A 225 5.88 12.18 -23.06
N ARG A 226 6.29 11.14 -22.32
CA ARG A 226 6.61 9.83 -22.91
C ARG A 226 5.36 9.19 -23.52
N ALA A 227 5.54 8.58 -24.68
CA ALA A 227 4.50 7.82 -25.37
C ALA A 227 4.56 6.33 -25.01
N ASP A 228 4.45 6.01 -23.72
CA ASP A 228 4.31 4.64 -23.22
C ASP A 228 2.82 4.25 -23.28
N LEU A 229 2.35 3.76 -24.47
CA LEU A 229 0.95 3.46 -24.79
C LEU A 229 0.74 1.94 -24.98
#